data_e23916955d692898dbb1aaa66721d89b
#
_entry.id   e23916955d692898dbb1aaa66721d89b
#
_cell.length_a   1.000
_cell.length_b   1.000
_cell.length_c   1.000
_cell.angle_alpha   90.00
_cell.angle_beta   90.00
_cell.angle_gamma   90.00
#
_symmetry.space_group_name_H-M   'P 1'
#
loop_
_entity.id
_entity.type
_entity.pdbx_description
1 polymer ?
#
loop_
_entity_poly.entity_id
_entity_poly.type
_entity_poly.pdbx_seq_one_letter_code
_entity_poly.pdbx_strand_id
1 'polypeptide(L)'
;MRIGITGLAASGKDTAAEILSELSGIKVARYAAPLKQAALFVFGSTFDNRDTKEVRVPFYGTALEDRAIEAAIELQHILFRTERERDEFTERFMQIVHPQEELSPREFQQLVGTECARAVSSTVFQEYLTRTHAHAIIPDVRFEEEADVLDWLIVIDRDVPKLNHSSEDFAWNLIKNYRDGFFFEERDMERVIMNSSYIRNNGTIQELRTKLEDTLKYISLKYINWS
;
A
#
# COMPACT_ATOMS: atom_id res chain seq x y z
N MET A 1 -14.84 -0.87 8.82
CA MET A 1 -14.76 0.11 7.70
C MET A 1 -13.32 0.35 7.33
N ARG A 2 -12.99 0.18 6.05
CA ARG A 2 -11.65 0.37 5.47
C ARG A 2 -11.69 1.54 4.50
N ILE A 3 -10.93 2.59 4.80
CA ILE A 3 -10.83 3.81 3.98
C ILE A 3 -9.47 3.81 3.31
N GLY A 4 -9.44 3.66 2.00
CA GLY A 4 -8.21 3.78 1.21
C GLY A 4 -7.91 5.22 0.83
N ILE A 5 -6.65 5.52 0.64
CA ILE A 5 -6.20 6.80 0.09
C ILE A 5 -5.26 6.52 -1.07
N THR A 6 -5.53 7.13 -2.20
CA THR A 6 -4.67 7.10 -3.39
C THR A 6 -4.30 8.49 -3.86
N GLY A 7 -3.30 8.60 -4.70
CA GLY A 7 -2.79 9.85 -5.26
C GLY A 7 -1.32 9.72 -5.65
N LEU A 8 -0.78 10.67 -6.40
CA LEU A 8 0.60 10.65 -6.86
C LEU A 8 1.62 10.75 -5.70
N ALA A 9 2.88 10.45 -5.95
CA ALA A 9 3.96 10.68 -4.98
C ALA A 9 3.96 12.14 -4.52
N ALA A 10 4.22 12.37 -3.23
CA ALA A 10 4.20 13.70 -2.60
C ALA A 10 2.85 14.47 -2.66
N SER A 11 1.73 13.81 -3.00
CA SER A 11 0.41 14.45 -2.99
C SER A 11 -0.15 14.71 -1.59
N GLY A 12 0.45 14.15 -0.52
CA GLY A 12 0.02 14.33 0.86
C GLY A 12 -0.85 13.19 1.41
N LYS A 13 -0.80 12.00 0.82
CA LYS A 13 -1.54 10.80 1.29
C LYS A 13 -1.25 10.43 2.74
N ASP A 14 0.02 10.45 3.13
CA ASP A 14 0.41 10.09 4.50
C ASP A 14 -0.13 11.12 5.51
N THR A 15 -0.01 12.40 5.21
CA THR A 15 -0.60 13.47 6.02
C THR A 15 -2.11 13.35 6.11
N ALA A 16 -2.78 13.03 5.01
CA ALA A 16 -4.23 12.79 5.00
C ALA A 16 -4.61 11.59 5.87
N ALA A 17 -3.82 10.50 5.83
CA ALA A 17 -4.05 9.32 6.67
C ALA A 17 -3.90 9.62 8.16
N GLU A 18 -2.89 10.41 8.54
CA GLU A 18 -2.67 10.84 9.92
C GLU A 18 -3.85 11.69 10.42
N ILE A 19 -4.27 12.69 9.63
CA ILE A 19 -5.43 13.53 9.95
C ILE A 19 -6.71 12.69 10.11
N LEU A 20 -6.98 11.78 9.17
CA LEU A 20 -8.15 10.89 9.26
C LEU A 20 -8.10 10.00 10.49
N SER A 21 -6.92 9.47 10.83
CA SER A 21 -6.71 8.67 12.03
C SER A 21 -7.01 9.44 13.31
N GLU A 22 -6.55 10.69 13.41
CA GLU A 22 -6.86 11.59 14.51
C GLU A 22 -8.36 11.87 14.63
N LEU A 23 -9.02 12.15 13.50
CA LEU A 23 -10.43 12.52 13.48
C LEU A 23 -11.38 11.35 13.77
N SER A 24 -11.04 10.15 13.31
CA SER A 24 -11.92 8.98 13.38
C SER A 24 -11.56 8.00 14.49
N GLY A 25 -10.34 8.05 15.02
CA GLY A 25 -9.79 7.02 15.91
C GLY A 25 -9.42 5.71 15.20
N ILE A 26 -9.60 5.61 13.86
CA ILE A 26 -9.26 4.42 13.08
C ILE A 26 -7.74 4.40 12.84
N LYS A 27 -7.10 3.27 13.08
CA LYS A 27 -5.65 3.13 12.90
C LYS A 27 -5.26 3.10 11.43
N VAL A 28 -4.09 3.67 11.14
CA VAL A 28 -3.46 3.55 9.83
C VAL A 28 -2.86 2.14 9.68
N ALA A 29 -3.18 1.47 8.58
CA ALA A 29 -2.59 0.20 8.16
C ALA A 29 -2.04 0.33 6.74
N ARG A 30 -1.10 -0.54 6.36
CA ARG A 30 -0.47 -0.50 5.04
C ARG A 30 -0.37 -1.89 4.46
N TYR A 31 -0.62 -2.03 3.16
CA TYR A 31 -0.44 -3.30 2.44
C TYR A 31 0.99 -3.83 2.57
N ALA A 32 1.96 -2.95 2.43
CA ALA A 32 3.38 -3.30 2.52
C ALA A 32 3.93 -3.41 3.95
N ALA A 33 3.11 -3.32 5.01
CA ALA A 33 3.59 -3.37 6.40
C ALA A 33 4.40 -4.63 6.72
N PRO A 34 3.98 -5.86 6.34
CA PRO A 34 4.78 -7.06 6.59
C PRO A 34 6.15 -7.02 5.92
N LEU A 35 6.23 -6.53 4.67
CA LEU A 35 7.48 -6.39 3.94
C LEU A 35 8.42 -5.36 4.57
N LYS A 36 7.85 -4.26 5.08
CA LYS A 36 8.63 -3.24 5.79
C LYS A 36 9.21 -3.78 7.09
N GLN A 37 8.44 -4.56 7.84
CA GLN A 37 8.91 -5.19 9.07
C GLN A 37 10.03 -6.20 8.77
N ALA A 38 9.88 -7.03 7.74
CA ALA A 38 10.91 -7.95 7.30
C ALA A 38 12.20 -7.22 6.88
N ALA A 39 12.10 -6.17 6.07
CA ALA A 39 13.25 -5.38 5.66
C ALA A 39 13.93 -4.66 6.84
N LEU A 40 13.15 -4.16 7.81
CA LEU A 40 13.68 -3.58 9.05
C LEU A 40 14.45 -4.63 9.88
N PHE A 41 13.94 -5.84 9.97
CA PHE A 41 14.61 -6.93 10.67
C PHE A 41 15.93 -7.32 9.98
N VAL A 42 15.94 -7.39 8.64
CA VAL A 42 17.13 -7.75 7.87
C VAL A 42 18.18 -6.65 7.91
N PHE A 43 17.82 -5.41 7.55
CA PHE A 43 18.77 -4.31 7.31
C PHE A 43 18.89 -3.32 8.48
N GLY A 44 18.07 -3.45 9.52
CA GLY A 44 18.08 -2.54 10.67
C GLY A 44 17.52 -1.15 10.35
N SER A 45 17.92 -0.15 11.13
CA SER A 45 17.41 1.22 11.04
C SER A 45 17.76 1.99 9.75
N THR A 46 18.67 1.48 8.94
CA THR A 46 19.07 2.10 7.66
C THR A 46 18.05 1.90 6.55
N PHE A 47 17.12 0.99 6.76
CA PHE A 47 16.15 0.56 5.76
C PHE A 47 15.20 1.67 5.25
N ASP A 48 14.74 2.60 6.09
CA ASP A 48 13.75 3.64 5.70
C ASP A 48 14.40 5.02 5.41
N ASN A 49 15.73 5.10 5.46
CA ASN A 49 16.46 6.30 5.11
C ASN A 49 16.56 6.43 3.59
N ARG A 50 16.17 7.60 3.04
CA ARG A 50 16.20 7.88 1.60
C ARG A 50 17.59 7.69 0.99
N ASP A 51 18.64 7.98 1.75
CA ASP A 51 20.02 7.93 1.26
C ASP A 51 20.59 6.50 1.24
N THR A 52 20.05 5.59 2.05
CA THR A 52 20.61 4.24 2.23
C THR A 52 19.72 3.12 1.69
N LYS A 53 18.41 3.33 1.52
CA LYS A 53 17.49 2.27 1.06
C LYS A 53 17.78 1.73 -0.35
N GLU A 54 18.48 2.49 -1.19
CA GLU A 54 18.90 2.10 -2.53
C GLU A 54 20.36 1.58 -2.56
N VAL A 55 21.08 1.66 -1.43
CA VAL A 55 22.48 1.24 -1.37
C VAL A 55 22.54 -0.28 -1.26
N ARG A 56 23.17 -0.92 -2.23
CA ARG A 56 23.41 -2.36 -2.21
C ARG A 56 24.54 -2.69 -1.24
N VAL A 57 24.33 -3.73 -0.47
CA VAL A 57 25.31 -4.24 0.51
C VAL A 57 25.54 -5.73 0.26
N PRO A 58 26.72 -6.28 0.61
CA PRO A 58 26.98 -7.71 0.52
C PRO A 58 25.89 -8.49 1.25
N PHE A 59 25.34 -9.50 0.60
CA PHE A 59 24.19 -10.24 1.11
C PHE A 59 24.52 -11.74 1.27
N TYR A 60 24.85 -12.44 0.18
CA TYR A 60 25.13 -13.87 0.20
C TYR A 60 26.32 -14.22 1.09
N GLY A 61 26.17 -15.25 1.93
CA GLY A 61 27.21 -15.67 2.90
C GLY A 61 27.40 -14.72 4.08
N THR A 62 26.44 -13.81 4.32
CA THR A 62 26.51 -12.84 5.43
C THR A 62 25.38 -13.05 6.44
N ALA A 63 25.46 -12.40 7.60
CA ALA A 63 24.38 -12.38 8.59
C ALA A 63 23.08 -11.74 8.08
N LEU A 64 23.10 -10.99 6.96
CA LEU A 64 21.90 -10.47 6.32
C LEU A 64 21.10 -11.58 5.64
N GLU A 65 21.79 -12.52 5.01
CA GLU A 65 21.15 -13.70 4.41
C GLU A 65 20.43 -14.54 5.47
N ASP A 66 21.10 -14.86 6.59
CA ASP A 66 20.49 -15.62 7.68
C ASP A 66 19.21 -14.94 8.19
N ARG A 67 19.28 -13.63 8.45
CA ARG A 67 18.11 -12.84 8.85
C ARG A 67 17.01 -12.79 7.77
N ALA A 68 17.37 -12.77 6.51
CA ALA A 68 16.41 -12.78 5.42
C ALA A 68 15.66 -14.11 5.32
N ILE A 69 16.34 -15.23 5.58
CA ILE A 69 15.71 -16.55 5.67
C ILE A 69 14.75 -16.60 6.87
N GLU A 70 15.14 -16.11 8.04
CA GLU A 70 14.25 -16.01 9.21
C GLU A 70 13.02 -15.13 8.90
N ALA A 71 13.23 -13.97 8.28
CA ALA A 71 12.14 -13.09 7.87
C ALA A 71 11.20 -13.75 6.86
N ALA A 72 11.72 -14.55 5.93
CA ALA A 72 10.90 -15.28 4.96
C ALA A 72 10.04 -16.35 5.64
N ILE A 73 10.58 -17.06 6.64
CA ILE A 73 9.84 -18.04 7.45
C ILE A 73 8.68 -17.36 8.20
N GLU A 74 8.89 -16.18 8.77
CA GLU A 74 7.81 -15.45 9.43
C GLU A 74 6.79 -14.93 8.42
N LEU A 75 7.24 -14.34 7.31
CA LEU A 75 6.36 -13.78 6.27
C LEU A 75 5.42 -14.82 5.68
N GLN A 76 5.88 -16.04 5.39
CA GLN A 76 5.01 -17.08 4.84
C GLN A 76 3.83 -17.40 5.77
N HIS A 77 4.05 -17.43 7.09
CA HIS A 77 2.99 -17.68 8.07
C HIS A 77 2.02 -16.49 8.24
N ILE A 78 2.54 -15.28 8.10
CA ILE A 78 1.73 -14.05 8.16
C ILE A 78 0.89 -13.89 6.91
N LEU A 79 1.45 -14.14 5.73
CA LEU A 79 0.81 -13.87 4.44
C LEU A 79 -0.11 -15.01 3.98
N PHE A 80 0.34 -16.26 4.07
CA PHE A 80 -0.33 -17.39 3.44
C PHE A 80 -1.05 -18.31 4.41
N ARG A 81 -2.19 -18.85 3.97
CA ARG A 81 -3.03 -19.74 4.80
C ARG A 81 -2.74 -21.21 4.58
N THR A 82 -2.44 -21.60 3.35
CA THR A 82 -2.22 -22.99 2.98
C THR A 82 -0.74 -23.35 3.01
N GLU A 83 -0.44 -24.61 3.31
CA GLU A 83 0.92 -25.15 3.26
C GLU A 83 1.50 -25.03 1.85
N ARG A 84 0.71 -25.34 0.84
CA ARG A 84 1.12 -25.23 -0.57
C ARG A 84 1.61 -23.82 -0.94
N GLU A 85 0.88 -22.77 -0.54
CA GLU A 85 1.28 -21.38 -0.80
C GLU A 85 2.58 -21.01 -0.07
N ARG A 86 2.72 -21.49 1.17
CA ARG A 86 3.95 -21.26 1.95
C ARG A 86 5.17 -21.94 1.32
N ASP A 87 5.00 -23.19 0.88
CA ASP A 87 6.06 -23.94 0.19
C ASP A 87 6.45 -23.25 -1.12
N GLU A 88 5.48 -22.84 -1.92
CA GLU A 88 5.74 -22.12 -3.18
C GLU A 88 6.44 -20.76 -2.92
N PHE A 89 6.04 -20.02 -1.90
CA PHE A 89 6.72 -18.77 -1.51
C PHE A 89 8.17 -19.05 -1.09
N THR A 90 8.39 -20.07 -0.27
CA THR A 90 9.74 -20.46 0.18
C THR A 90 10.61 -20.88 -0.99
N GLU A 91 10.11 -21.69 -1.90
CA GLU A 91 10.84 -22.10 -3.10
C GLU A 91 11.25 -20.88 -3.94
N ARG A 92 10.33 -19.94 -4.21
CA ARG A 92 10.63 -18.70 -4.93
C ARG A 92 11.66 -17.84 -4.20
N PHE A 93 11.55 -17.71 -2.88
CA PHE A 93 12.52 -16.95 -2.09
C PHE A 93 13.92 -17.55 -2.23
N MET A 94 14.06 -18.86 -2.11
CA MET A 94 15.35 -19.56 -2.26
C MET A 94 15.93 -19.48 -3.67
N GLN A 95 15.07 -19.37 -4.71
CA GLN A 95 15.53 -19.24 -6.10
C GLN A 95 15.88 -17.80 -6.49
N ILE A 96 15.20 -16.80 -5.92
CA ILE A 96 15.25 -15.42 -6.41
C ILE A 96 16.03 -14.50 -5.45
N VAL A 97 15.80 -14.60 -4.14
CA VAL A 97 16.38 -13.70 -3.14
C VAL A 97 17.68 -14.24 -2.57
N HIS A 98 17.67 -15.51 -2.17
CA HIS A 98 18.81 -16.17 -1.55
C HIS A 98 20.11 -16.10 -2.37
N PRO A 99 20.13 -16.29 -3.71
CA PRO A 99 21.38 -16.29 -4.49
C PRO A 99 21.92 -14.89 -4.82
N GLN A 100 21.31 -13.82 -4.31
CA GLN A 100 21.78 -12.45 -4.60
C GLN A 100 23.10 -12.17 -3.85
N GLU A 101 24.14 -11.82 -4.59
CA GLU A 101 25.45 -11.47 -4.00
C GLU A 101 25.36 -10.17 -3.18
N GLU A 102 24.61 -9.20 -3.68
CA GLU A 102 24.35 -7.93 -3.03
C GLU A 102 22.88 -7.57 -3.14
N LEU A 103 22.31 -6.93 -2.13
CA LEU A 103 20.95 -6.41 -2.11
C LEU A 103 20.86 -5.06 -1.41
N SER A 104 20.05 -4.17 -1.94
CA SER A 104 19.57 -3.00 -1.20
C SER A 104 18.27 -3.33 -0.44
N PRO A 105 17.92 -2.60 0.62
CA PRO A 105 16.65 -2.75 1.31
C PRO A 105 15.42 -2.64 0.38
N ARG A 106 15.51 -1.81 -0.65
CA ARG A 106 14.44 -1.63 -1.64
C ARG A 106 14.32 -2.82 -2.57
N GLU A 107 15.44 -3.30 -3.12
CA GLU A 107 15.44 -4.50 -3.96
C GLU A 107 14.91 -5.71 -3.21
N PHE A 108 15.31 -5.89 -1.94
CA PHE A 108 14.76 -6.95 -1.09
C PHE A 108 13.24 -6.88 -1.02
N GLN A 109 12.67 -5.70 -0.71
CA GLN A 109 11.21 -5.55 -0.65
C GLN A 109 10.53 -5.82 -1.99
N GLN A 110 11.12 -5.40 -3.10
CA GLN A 110 10.59 -5.65 -4.44
C GLN A 110 10.61 -7.14 -4.78
N LEU A 111 11.73 -7.81 -4.58
CA LEU A 111 11.87 -9.24 -4.88
C LEU A 111 10.92 -10.07 -4.01
N VAL A 112 10.92 -9.85 -2.69
CA VAL A 112 10.06 -10.59 -1.78
C VAL A 112 8.58 -10.26 -2.01
N GLY A 113 8.24 -8.99 -2.25
CA GLY A 113 6.85 -8.56 -2.40
C GLY A 113 6.25 -8.92 -3.76
N THR A 114 7.00 -8.72 -4.84
CA THR A 114 6.49 -8.91 -6.21
C THR A 114 6.81 -10.30 -6.72
N GLU A 115 8.10 -10.65 -6.76
CA GLU A 115 8.53 -11.88 -7.42
C GLU A 115 8.27 -13.14 -6.56
N CYS A 116 8.21 -13.01 -5.24
CA CYS A 116 7.88 -14.12 -4.36
C CYS A 116 6.40 -14.09 -3.95
N ALA A 117 5.96 -13.08 -3.17
CA ALA A 117 4.63 -13.12 -2.55
C ALA A 117 3.48 -12.92 -3.54
N ARG A 118 3.50 -11.88 -4.38
CA ARG A 118 2.44 -11.65 -5.38
C ARG A 118 2.44 -12.67 -6.51
N ALA A 119 3.54 -13.31 -6.79
CA ALA A 119 3.61 -14.39 -7.77
C ALA A 119 2.92 -15.68 -7.28
N VAL A 120 2.83 -15.90 -5.97
CA VAL A 120 2.03 -16.98 -5.36
C VAL A 120 0.55 -16.60 -5.32
N SER A 121 0.23 -15.39 -4.85
CA SER A 121 -1.13 -14.85 -4.85
C SER A 121 -1.10 -13.33 -5.10
N SER A 122 -1.69 -12.89 -6.20
CA SER A 122 -1.75 -11.46 -6.55
C SER A 122 -2.48 -10.63 -5.49
N THR A 123 -3.38 -11.23 -4.74
CA THR A 123 -4.22 -10.60 -3.69
C THR A 123 -3.69 -10.79 -2.27
N VAL A 124 -2.50 -11.35 -2.10
CA VAL A 124 -1.96 -11.75 -0.77
C VAL A 124 -1.96 -10.62 0.26
N PHE A 125 -1.59 -9.41 -0.13
CA PHE A 125 -1.55 -8.27 0.80
C PHE A 125 -2.94 -7.74 1.13
N GLN A 126 -3.89 -7.78 0.19
CA GLN A 126 -5.29 -7.45 0.42
C GLN A 126 -5.93 -8.44 1.39
N GLU A 127 -5.68 -9.74 1.19
CA GLU A 127 -6.16 -10.79 2.09
C GLU A 127 -5.56 -10.67 3.49
N TYR A 128 -4.25 -10.41 3.58
CA TYR A 128 -3.59 -10.12 4.85
C TYR A 128 -4.26 -8.94 5.57
N LEU A 129 -4.41 -7.81 4.90
CA LEU A 129 -4.98 -6.60 5.49
C LEU A 129 -6.45 -6.82 5.89
N THR A 130 -7.23 -7.46 5.03
CA THR A 130 -8.64 -7.76 5.30
C THR A 130 -8.81 -8.65 6.52
N ARG A 131 -7.91 -9.61 6.71
CA ARG A 131 -7.92 -10.54 7.83
C ARG A 131 -7.49 -9.91 9.15
N THR A 132 -6.54 -8.99 9.09
CA THR A 132 -5.92 -8.42 10.30
C THR A 132 -6.56 -7.11 10.74
N HIS A 133 -7.27 -6.41 9.84
CA HIS A 133 -7.82 -5.09 10.10
C HIS A 133 -9.27 -4.99 9.60
N ALA A 134 -10.24 -5.15 10.51
CA ALA A 134 -11.66 -4.91 10.22
C ALA A 134 -11.94 -3.42 9.93
N HIS A 135 -11.18 -2.53 10.58
CA HIS A 135 -11.22 -1.08 10.39
C HIS A 135 -9.79 -0.58 10.17
N ALA A 136 -9.56 0.17 9.08
CA ALA A 136 -8.25 0.73 8.76
C ALA A 136 -8.34 1.95 7.84
N ILE A 137 -7.36 2.86 7.97
CA ILE A 137 -7.02 3.88 6.98
C ILE A 137 -5.78 3.39 6.24
N ILE A 138 -5.86 3.31 4.90
CA ILE A 138 -4.84 2.66 4.06
C ILE A 138 -4.30 3.68 3.05
N PRO A 139 -3.13 4.31 3.30
CA PRO A 139 -2.60 5.42 2.48
C PRO A 139 -1.81 4.98 1.25
N ASP A 140 -1.63 3.68 1.03
CA ASP A 140 -0.77 3.15 -0.04
C ASP A 140 -1.53 2.35 -1.11
N VAL A 141 -2.78 2.74 -1.40
CA VAL A 141 -3.58 2.14 -2.47
C VAL A 141 -3.02 2.55 -3.83
N ARG A 142 -2.58 1.56 -4.61
CA ARG A 142 -1.86 1.77 -5.87
C ARG A 142 -2.45 1.01 -7.06
N PHE A 143 -3.29 0.03 -6.80
CA PHE A 143 -3.87 -0.85 -7.81
C PHE A 143 -5.37 -0.95 -7.61
N GLU A 144 -6.07 -1.24 -8.68
CA GLU A 144 -7.53 -1.39 -8.68
C GLU A 144 -7.99 -2.51 -7.74
N GLU A 145 -7.30 -3.64 -7.77
CA GLU A 145 -7.59 -4.80 -6.91
C GLU A 145 -7.43 -4.46 -5.41
N GLU A 146 -6.58 -3.48 -5.08
CA GLU A 146 -6.44 -2.97 -3.72
C GLU A 146 -7.63 -2.08 -3.33
N ALA A 147 -8.23 -1.40 -4.28
CA ALA A 147 -9.41 -0.58 -4.04
C ALA A 147 -10.69 -1.41 -3.87
N ASP A 148 -10.78 -2.59 -4.49
CA ASP A 148 -11.96 -3.47 -4.45
C ASP A 148 -12.33 -3.97 -3.04
N VAL A 149 -11.37 -4.07 -2.15
CA VAL A 149 -11.58 -4.52 -0.77
C VAL A 149 -11.89 -3.40 0.22
N LEU A 150 -12.01 -2.17 -0.28
CA LEU A 150 -12.28 -0.97 0.51
C LEU A 150 -13.77 -0.64 0.57
N ASP A 151 -14.18 -0.04 1.67
CA ASP A 151 -15.52 0.54 1.79
C ASP A 151 -15.58 1.93 1.16
N TRP A 152 -14.46 2.67 1.23
CA TRP A 152 -14.35 4.02 0.66
C TRP A 152 -12.93 4.32 0.16
N LEU A 153 -12.81 5.05 -0.96
CA LEU A 153 -11.54 5.52 -1.50
C LEU A 153 -11.48 7.06 -1.49
N ILE A 154 -10.40 7.63 -0.98
CA ILE A 154 -10.11 9.07 -1.06
C ILE A 154 -9.00 9.29 -2.07
N VAL A 155 -9.28 10.06 -3.11
CA VAL A 155 -8.33 10.43 -4.16
C VAL A 155 -7.74 11.79 -3.82
N ILE A 156 -6.45 11.85 -3.48
CA ILE A 156 -5.74 13.09 -3.18
C ILE A 156 -5.02 13.58 -4.43
N ASP A 157 -5.48 14.71 -4.94
CA ASP A 157 -4.89 15.38 -6.09
C ASP A 157 -4.09 16.60 -5.64
N ARG A 158 -2.81 16.65 -5.98
CA ARG A 158 -1.93 17.79 -5.82
C ARG A 158 -1.19 18.07 -7.12
N ASP A 159 -0.85 19.33 -7.38
CA ASP A 159 -0.05 19.72 -8.54
C ASP A 159 1.41 19.28 -8.35
N VAL A 160 1.64 17.98 -8.52
CA VAL A 160 2.95 17.31 -8.48
C VAL A 160 3.17 16.55 -9.78
N PRO A 161 4.42 16.42 -10.26
CA PRO A 161 4.69 15.65 -11.45
C PRO A 161 4.39 14.15 -11.22
N LYS A 162 3.77 13.50 -12.22
CA LYS A 162 3.66 12.04 -12.27
C LYS A 162 5.05 11.45 -12.47
N LEU A 163 5.42 10.50 -11.65
CA LEU A 163 6.63 9.70 -11.88
C LEU A 163 6.35 8.65 -12.97
N ASN A 164 7.38 8.29 -13.72
CA ASN A 164 7.28 7.24 -14.74
C ASN A 164 7.37 5.84 -14.08
N HIS A 165 6.34 5.49 -13.31
CA HIS A 165 6.26 4.22 -12.60
C HIS A 165 4.81 3.71 -12.63
N SER A 166 4.62 2.42 -12.95
CA SER A 166 3.30 1.80 -13.10
C SER A 166 2.42 1.90 -11.84
N SER A 167 3.02 1.95 -10.65
CA SER A 167 2.27 2.13 -9.40
C SER A 167 1.58 3.50 -9.24
N GLU A 168 1.80 4.44 -10.17
CA GLU A 168 1.11 5.73 -10.21
C GLU A 168 -0.01 5.78 -11.26
N ASP A 169 -0.10 4.77 -12.13
CA ASP A 169 -1.07 4.78 -13.24
C ASP A 169 -2.52 4.76 -12.73
N PHE A 170 -2.83 3.95 -11.74
CA PHE A 170 -4.15 3.90 -11.12
C PHE A 170 -4.57 5.26 -10.55
N ALA A 171 -3.72 5.86 -9.72
CA ALA A 171 -3.98 7.18 -9.14
C ALA A 171 -4.10 8.27 -10.20
N TRP A 172 -3.22 8.25 -11.21
CA TRP A 172 -3.25 9.21 -12.31
C TRP A 172 -4.53 9.13 -13.13
N ASN A 173 -4.97 7.92 -13.47
CA ASN A 173 -6.19 7.71 -14.22
C ASN A 173 -7.42 8.21 -13.45
N LEU A 174 -7.52 7.92 -12.15
CA LEU A 174 -8.58 8.46 -11.31
C LEU A 174 -8.56 9.99 -11.26
N ILE A 175 -7.41 10.61 -10.99
CA ILE A 175 -7.25 12.07 -10.94
C ILE A 175 -7.67 12.70 -12.27
N LYS A 176 -7.21 12.15 -13.40
CA LYS A 176 -7.55 12.64 -14.73
C LYS A 176 -9.06 12.60 -14.95
N ASN A 177 -9.72 11.50 -14.62
CA ASN A 177 -11.16 11.36 -14.80
C ASN A 177 -11.95 12.35 -13.93
N TYR A 178 -11.53 12.58 -12.68
CA TYR A 178 -12.16 13.60 -11.84
C TYR A 178 -11.96 15.03 -12.38
N ARG A 179 -10.76 15.35 -12.92
CA ARG A 179 -10.48 16.66 -13.52
C ARG A 179 -11.24 16.90 -14.82
N ASP A 180 -11.34 15.89 -15.66
CA ASP A 180 -11.93 16.01 -17.01
C ASP A 180 -13.46 15.82 -17.00
N GLY A 181 -14.03 15.39 -15.87
CA GLY A 181 -15.48 15.15 -15.73
C GLY A 181 -15.98 13.97 -16.55
N PHE A 182 -15.11 13.09 -17.00
CA PHE A 182 -15.46 11.89 -17.75
C PHE A 182 -15.89 10.78 -16.80
N PHE A 183 -17.10 10.26 -17.01
CA PHE A 183 -17.55 9.01 -16.41
C PHE A 183 -17.08 7.85 -17.27
N PHE A 184 -16.52 6.82 -16.65
CA PHE A 184 -15.93 5.68 -17.33
C PHE A 184 -16.94 4.90 -18.17
N GLU A 185 -16.50 4.40 -19.33
CA GLU A 185 -17.20 3.38 -20.11
C GLU A 185 -16.99 1.95 -19.55
N GLU A 186 -16.03 1.76 -18.63
CA GLU A 186 -15.71 0.45 -18.05
C GLU A 186 -16.41 0.25 -16.70
N ARG A 187 -17.20 -0.83 -16.59
CA ARG A 187 -18.04 -1.16 -15.42
C ARG A 187 -17.27 -1.33 -14.12
N ASP A 188 -16.00 -1.76 -14.19
CA ASP A 188 -15.20 -2.07 -13.00
C ASP A 188 -14.80 -0.82 -12.22
N MET A 189 -14.48 0.27 -12.93
CA MET A 189 -14.16 1.55 -12.32
C MET A 189 -15.38 2.32 -11.78
N GLU A 190 -16.60 2.02 -12.27
CA GLU A 190 -17.83 2.66 -11.80
C GLU A 190 -18.04 2.43 -10.30
N ARG A 191 -17.78 1.21 -9.79
CA ARG A 191 -17.89 0.88 -8.37
C ARG A 191 -16.89 1.66 -7.51
N VAL A 192 -15.65 1.80 -7.96
CA VAL A 192 -14.60 2.56 -7.26
C VAL A 192 -15.00 4.02 -7.14
N ILE A 193 -15.52 4.61 -8.21
CA ILE A 193 -15.94 6.02 -8.23
C ILE A 193 -17.17 6.27 -7.36
N MET A 194 -18.17 5.38 -7.39
CA MET A 194 -19.38 5.52 -6.58
C MET A 194 -19.12 5.53 -5.07
N ASN A 195 -18.01 4.90 -4.64
CA ASN A 195 -17.56 4.86 -3.25
C ASN A 195 -16.24 5.61 -3.06
N SER A 196 -16.08 6.76 -3.72
CA SER A 196 -14.89 7.58 -3.57
C SER A 196 -15.19 9.06 -3.41
N SER A 197 -14.17 9.77 -2.90
CA SER A 197 -14.16 11.24 -2.78
C SER A 197 -12.88 11.79 -3.37
N TYR A 198 -13.01 12.88 -4.11
CA TYR A 198 -11.87 13.57 -4.69
C TYR A 198 -11.54 14.83 -3.88
N ILE A 199 -10.27 14.99 -3.51
CA ILE A 199 -9.79 16.12 -2.72
C ILE A 199 -8.60 16.77 -3.44
N ARG A 200 -8.77 18.01 -3.90
CA ARG A 200 -7.66 18.82 -4.39
C ARG A 200 -6.88 19.41 -3.22
N ASN A 201 -5.59 19.05 -3.12
CA ASN A 201 -4.70 19.34 -2.00
C ASN A 201 -3.56 20.30 -2.39
N ASN A 202 -3.89 21.48 -2.92
CA ASN A 202 -2.90 22.52 -3.26
C ASN A 202 -2.79 23.61 -2.19
N GLY A 203 -3.56 23.51 -1.13
CA GLY A 203 -3.64 24.47 -0.05
C GLY A 203 -2.82 24.10 1.19
N THR A 204 -3.23 24.63 2.30
CA THR A 204 -2.65 24.41 3.63
C THR A 204 -3.09 23.06 4.23
N ILE A 205 -2.37 22.61 5.26
CA ILE A 205 -2.75 21.43 6.06
C ILE A 205 -4.14 21.63 6.70
N GLN A 206 -4.46 22.85 7.13
CA GLN A 206 -5.74 23.17 7.74
C GLN A 206 -6.91 23.03 6.74
N GLU A 207 -6.72 23.45 5.49
CA GLU A 207 -7.71 23.26 4.42
C GLU A 207 -7.88 21.78 4.07
N LEU A 208 -6.79 21.00 4.04
CA LEU A 208 -6.86 19.55 3.88
C LEU A 208 -7.66 18.92 5.02
N ARG A 209 -7.40 19.31 6.27
CA ARG A 209 -8.12 18.82 7.45
C ARG A 209 -9.64 19.09 7.32
N THR A 210 -10.03 20.30 6.98
CA THR A 210 -11.46 20.65 6.81
C THR A 210 -12.13 19.78 5.74
N LYS A 211 -11.47 19.58 4.58
CA LYS A 211 -11.99 18.72 3.52
C LYS A 211 -12.14 17.25 3.95
N LEU A 212 -11.20 16.75 4.75
CA LEU A 212 -11.25 15.40 5.29
C LEU A 212 -12.33 15.24 6.36
N GLU A 213 -12.56 16.24 7.20
CA GLU A 213 -13.68 16.28 8.16
C GLU A 213 -15.04 16.18 7.44
N ASP A 214 -15.22 16.96 6.39
CA ASP A 214 -16.46 16.93 5.59
C ASP A 214 -16.63 15.61 4.87
N THR A 215 -15.54 15.03 4.35
CA THR A 215 -15.55 13.70 3.75
C THR A 215 -15.96 12.63 4.77
N LEU A 216 -15.41 12.65 5.98
CA LEU A 216 -15.78 11.71 7.05
C LEU A 216 -17.26 11.83 7.45
N LYS A 217 -17.79 13.05 7.55
CA LYS A 217 -19.21 13.28 7.82
C LYS A 217 -20.08 12.65 6.71
N TYR A 218 -19.70 12.86 5.45
CA TYR A 218 -20.43 12.28 4.31
C TYR A 218 -20.41 10.75 4.34
N ILE A 219 -19.24 10.15 4.57
CA ILE A 219 -19.09 8.70 4.69
C ILE A 219 -19.97 8.17 5.84
N SER A 220 -19.93 8.81 7.03
CA SER A 220 -20.70 8.40 8.19
C SER A 220 -22.20 8.42 7.92
N LEU A 221 -22.70 9.46 7.26
CA LEU A 221 -24.10 9.58 6.87
C LEU A 221 -24.54 8.49 5.89
N LYS A 222 -23.66 8.15 4.92
CA LYS A 222 -23.93 7.09 3.95
C LYS A 222 -24.04 5.71 4.62
N TYR A 223 -23.19 5.42 5.59
CA TYR A 223 -23.16 4.11 6.27
C TYR A 223 -24.23 3.98 7.38
N ILE A 224 -24.66 5.08 8.04
CA ILE A 224 -25.76 5.05 9.01
C ILE A 224 -27.11 4.71 8.31
N ASN A 225 -27.29 5.13 7.07
CA ASN A 225 -28.51 4.85 6.30
C ASN A 225 -28.55 3.43 5.70
N TRP A 226 -27.53 2.59 5.90
CA TRP A 226 -27.42 1.23 5.37
C TRP A 226 -27.41 0.16 6.49
N SER A 227 -27.44 0.56 7.74
CA SER A 227 -27.58 -0.30 8.94
C SER A 227 -29.02 -0.30 9.45
#